data_0bddcc577bda27324b8769eb879dce9b
#
_entry.id   0bddcc577bda27324b8769eb879dce9b
#
_cell.length_a   1.000
_cell.length_b   1.000
_cell.length_c   1.000
_cell.angle_alpha   90.00
_cell.angle_beta   90.00
_cell.angle_gamma   90.00
#
_symmetry.space_group_name_H-M   'P 1'
#
loop_
_entity.id
_entity.type
_entity.pdbx_description
1 polymer ?
#
loop_
_entity_poly.entity_id
_entity_poly.type
_entity_poly.pdbx_seq_one_letter_code
_entity_poly.pdbx_strand_id
1 'polypeptide(L)'
;MNKITQLRQMMAKQQIEALLISTQANVYYVSGFYAEAGVATILLTQKDAYLMSDGRFMTEAKEATNGFEVVRWKDDMFQDLGKLIDTLRIQTVFVDDDSISYAQASTLMANTKAILKPAPKMIEQMRSIKTKEELEIIQKACQIVDDAFEEILKYIRPGMSEAQVRNELEFQMRKRGAENCSFETIIASGARGALPHGVASEKIIEKGDMVTMDLGALYHHYCSDITRTIAIGQPNEELINIYKIVK
;
A
#
# COMPACT_ATOMS: atom_id res chain seq x y z
N MET A 1 7.44 -9.90 19.84
CA MET A 1 8.40 -8.79 20.12
C MET A 1 7.87 -7.56 19.40
N ASN A 2 7.88 -6.38 20.04
CA ASN A 2 7.39 -5.14 19.41
C ASN A 2 8.26 -4.79 18.17
N LYS A 3 7.64 -4.31 17.08
CA LYS A 3 8.30 -3.95 15.80
C LYS A 3 9.43 -2.93 16.00
N ILE A 4 9.23 -1.92 16.85
CA ILE A 4 10.29 -0.93 17.20
C ILE A 4 11.51 -1.62 17.83
N THR A 5 11.29 -2.52 18.78
CA THR A 5 12.39 -3.25 19.44
C THR A 5 13.17 -4.11 18.44
N GLN A 6 12.48 -4.80 17.54
CA GLN A 6 13.11 -5.60 16.49
C GLN A 6 13.93 -4.71 15.54
N LEU A 7 13.35 -3.58 15.11
CA LEU A 7 14.02 -2.64 14.22
C LEU A 7 15.27 -2.03 14.88
N ARG A 8 15.19 -1.65 16.15
CA ARG A 8 16.36 -1.17 16.92
C ARG A 8 17.48 -2.21 17.00
N GLN A 9 17.15 -3.50 17.16
CA GLN A 9 18.15 -4.56 17.15
C GLN A 9 18.83 -4.68 15.77
N MET A 10 18.08 -4.51 14.67
CA MET A 10 18.64 -4.50 13.32
C MET A 10 19.52 -3.27 13.09
N MET A 11 19.07 -2.09 13.52
CA MET A 11 19.83 -0.85 13.48
C MET A 11 21.17 -0.99 14.23
N ALA A 12 21.14 -1.55 15.45
CA ALA A 12 22.35 -1.75 16.25
C ALA A 12 23.36 -2.67 15.55
N LYS A 13 22.91 -3.77 14.97
CA LYS A 13 23.78 -4.70 14.19
C LYS A 13 24.44 -4.04 12.99
N GLN A 14 23.80 -3.05 12.39
CA GLN A 14 24.28 -2.35 11.20
C GLN A 14 24.89 -0.97 11.53
N GLN A 15 25.06 -0.66 12.81
CA GLN A 15 25.62 0.62 13.30
C GLN A 15 24.84 1.84 12.78
N ILE A 16 23.52 1.72 12.67
CA ILE A 16 22.61 2.79 12.27
C ILE A 16 22.26 3.63 13.48
N GLU A 17 22.64 4.91 13.45
CA GLU A 17 22.40 5.87 14.53
C GLU A 17 20.94 6.30 14.60
N ALA A 18 20.41 6.71 13.46
CA ALA A 18 19.02 7.11 13.30
C ALA A 18 18.46 6.66 11.94
N LEU A 19 17.19 6.30 11.92
CA LEU A 19 16.45 5.89 10.75
C LEU A 19 15.27 6.83 10.51
N LEU A 20 15.20 7.42 9.33
CA LEU A 20 14.07 8.20 8.86
C LEU A 20 13.17 7.32 7.98
N ILE A 21 11.89 7.20 8.37
CA ILE A 21 10.90 6.36 7.71
C ILE A 21 9.81 7.28 7.17
N SER A 22 9.61 7.32 5.86
CA SER A 22 8.68 8.23 5.19
C SER A 22 7.71 7.54 4.23
N THR A 23 7.96 6.28 3.85
CA THR A 23 7.00 5.49 3.06
C THR A 23 5.74 5.24 3.89
N GLN A 24 4.55 5.57 3.37
CA GLN A 24 3.27 5.38 4.05
C GLN A 24 3.12 3.99 4.67
N ALA A 25 3.41 2.94 3.90
CA ALA A 25 3.29 1.56 4.36
C ALA A 25 4.27 1.22 5.50
N ASN A 26 5.49 1.79 5.48
CA ASN A 26 6.47 1.59 6.54
C ASN A 26 6.11 2.37 7.81
N VAL A 27 5.62 3.62 7.66
CA VAL A 27 5.11 4.42 8.79
C VAL A 27 3.98 3.66 9.49
N TYR A 28 2.97 3.21 8.72
CA TYR A 28 1.87 2.41 9.28
C TYR A 28 2.37 1.12 9.93
N TYR A 29 3.22 0.37 9.25
CA TYR A 29 3.75 -0.90 9.78
C TYR A 29 4.45 -0.74 11.13
N VAL A 30 5.26 0.32 11.28
CA VAL A 30 6.07 0.52 12.49
C VAL A 30 5.27 1.18 13.62
N SER A 31 4.37 2.11 13.31
CA SER A 31 3.66 2.93 14.31
C SER A 31 2.20 2.52 14.55
N GLY A 32 1.55 1.88 13.59
CA GLY A 32 0.10 1.68 13.59
C GLY A 32 -0.70 2.89 13.11
N PHE A 33 -0.06 4.04 12.88
CA PHE A 33 -0.73 5.24 12.39
C PHE A 33 -0.80 5.23 10.86
N TYR A 34 -2.00 5.22 10.32
CA TYR A 34 -2.24 5.31 8.89
C TYR A 34 -2.60 6.75 8.51
N ALA A 35 -1.82 7.32 7.62
CA ALA A 35 -2.08 8.63 7.04
C ALA A 35 -1.74 8.61 5.55
N GLU A 36 -2.25 9.57 4.78
CA GLU A 36 -1.87 9.74 3.38
C GLU A 36 -0.36 9.93 3.22
N ALA A 37 0.16 9.57 2.05
CA ALA A 37 1.57 9.71 1.74
C ALA A 37 2.04 11.16 1.93
N GLY A 38 3.16 11.35 2.62
CA GLY A 38 3.74 12.66 2.91
C GLY A 38 3.14 13.41 4.10
N VAL A 39 2.13 12.87 4.78
CA VAL A 39 1.51 13.48 5.98
C VAL A 39 2.29 13.19 7.25
N ALA A 40 2.91 12.01 7.34
CA ALA A 40 3.67 11.60 8.51
C ALA A 40 5.03 11.01 8.15
N THR A 41 5.98 11.19 9.07
CA THR A 41 7.30 10.56 9.01
C THR A 41 7.75 10.14 10.41
N ILE A 42 8.59 9.12 10.50
CA ILE A 42 9.15 8.65 11.77
C ILE A 42 10.66 8.88 11.77
N LEU A 43 11.16 9.50 12.83
CA LEU A 43 12.58 9.49 13.17
C LEU A 43 12.78 8.52 14.34
N LEU A 44 13.46 7.40 14.08
CA LEU A 44 13.75 6.35 15.04
C LEU A 44 15.24 6.36 15.41
N THR A 45 15.53 6.44 16.70
CA THR A 45 16.88 6.25 17.26
C THR A 45 16.94 4.99 18.14
N GLN A 46 18.11 4.66 18.66
CA GLN A 46 18.23 3.55 19.63
C GLN A 46 17.42 3.78 20.92
N LYS A 47 17.11 5.02 21.27
CA LYS A 47 16.41 5.38 22.51
C LYS A 47 15.00 5.91 22.26
N ASP A 48 14.86 6.81 21.31
CA ASP A 48 13.65 7.60 21.09
C ASP A 48 12.97 7.22 19.78
N ALA A 49 11.69 7.47 19.70
CA ALA A 49 10.89 7.31 18.48
C ALA A 49 9.97 8.52 18.35
N TYR A 50 10.16 9.31 17.32
CA TYR A 50 9.35 10.48 17.01
C TYR A 50 8.47 10.19 15.82
N LEU A 51 7.18 10.46 15.94
CA LEU A 51 6.26 10.49 14.80
C LEU A 51 5.90 11.95 14.54
N MET A 52 6.35 12.48 13.42
CA MET A 52 6.08 13.85 13.01
C MET A 52 4.89 13.90 12.06
N SER A 53 3.89 14.74 12.35
CA SER A 53 2.71 14.93 11.53
C SER A 53 2.20 16.36 11.59
N ASP A 54 1.22 16.70 10.77
CA ASP A 54 0.59 18.03 10.82
C ASP A 54 -0.48 18.14 11.92
N GLY A 55 -0.92 19.38 12.15
CA GLY A 55 -1.84 19.69 13.25
C GLY A 55 -3.22 19.01 13.16
N ARG A 56 -3.64 18.58 11.97
CA ARG A 56 -4.95 17.94 11.73
C ARG A 56 -5.01 16.54 12.32
N PHE A 57 -3.86 15.83 12.33
CA PHE A 57 -3.77 14.41 12.69
C PHE A 57 -3.20 14.16 14.09
N MET A 58 -2.93 15.19 14.89
CA MET A 58 -2.26 15.04 16.19
C MET A 58 -3.01 14.16 17.19
N THR A 59 -4.34 14.23 17.21
CA THR A 59 -5.16 13.41 18.11
C THR A 59 -5.11 11.95 17.68
N GLU A 60 -5.42 11.68 16.42
CA GLU A 60 -5.41 10.35 15.83
C GLU A 60 -4.03 9.68 15.93
N ALA A 61 -2.96 10.42 15.63
CA ALA A 61 -1.60 9.91 15.75
C ALA A 61 -1.24 9.50 17.18
N LYS A 62 -1.68 10.28 18.19
CA LYS A 62 -1.46 9.93 19.61
C LYS A 62 -2.25 8.71 20.05
N GLU A 63 -3.47 8.55 19.56
CA GLU A 63 -4.34 7.41 19.89
C GLU A 63 -3.86 6.12 19.20
N ALA A 64 -3.42 6.23 17.95
CA ALA A 64 -2.97 5.08 17.16
C ALA A 64 -1.57 4.55 17.56
N THR A 65 -0.72 5.40 18.16
CA THR A 65 0.69 5.06 18.38
C THR A 65 0.99 4.75 19.85
N ASN A 66 1.88 3.78 20.06
CA ASN A 66 2.41 3.47 21.40
C ASN A 66 3.95 3.49 21.34
N GLY A 67 4.55 4.23 22.29
CA GLY A 67 6.01 4.37 22.38
C GLY A 67 6.62 5.41 21.43
N PHE A 68 5.79 6.31 20.89
CA PHE A 68 6.21 7.45 20.08
C PHE A 68 5.97 8.77 20.81
N GLU A 69 6.89 9.70 20.66
CA GLU A 69 6.63 11.12 20.87
C GLU A 69 6.04 11.68 19.57
N VAL A 70 4.77 12.12 19.64
CA VAL A 70 4.08 12.69 18.47
C VAL A 70 4.38 14.18 18.40
N VAL A 71 5.10 14.59 17.37
CA VAL A 71 5.59 15.96 17.15
C VAL A 71 4.82 16.62 16.02
N ARG A 72 4.28 17.82 16.30
CA ARG A 72 3.65 18.66 15.26
C ARG A 72 4.72 19.49 14.55
N TRP A 73 4.81 19.37 13.22
CA TRP A 73 5.56 20.34 12.42
C TRP A 73 4.73 21.63 12.20
N LYS A 74 5.39 22.76 11.95
CA LYS A 74 4.77 24.10 11.86
C LYS A 74 4.69 24.59 10.42
N ASP A 75 5.83 24.80 9.79
CA ASP A 75 5.93 25.42 8.46
C ASP A 75 6.21 24.39 7.38
N ASP A 76 7.24 23.57 7.59
CA ASP A 76 7.65 22.50 6.69
C ASP A 76 8.19 21.32 7.49
N MET A 77 7.70 20.13 7.19
CA MET A 77 8.04 18.91 7.94
C MET A 77 9.54 18.61 7.92
N PHE A 78 10.20 18.76 6.77
CA PHE A 78 11.63 18.43 6.62
C PHE A 78 12.54 19.51 7.19
N GLN A 79 12.11 20.78 7.23
CA GLN A 79 12.82 21.83 7.99
C GLN A 79 12.79 21.54 9.48
N ASP A 80 11.61 21.26 10.03
CA ASP A 80 11.46 21.01 11.47
C ASP A 80 12.09 19.68 11.89
N LEU A 81 12.07 18.68 11.01
CA LEU A 81 12.81 17.43 11.18
C LEU A 81 14.33 17.68 11.25
N GLY A 82 14.88 18.52 10.38
CA GLY A 82 16.29 18.89 10.41
C GLY A 82 16.71 19.55 11.73
N LYS A 83 15.88 20.48 12.24
CA LYS A 83 16.09 21.11 13.56
C LYS A 83 16.02 20.09 14.71
N LEU A 84 15.10 19.12 14.63
CA LEU A 84 14.98 18.03 15.62
C LEU A 84 16.24 17.16 15.61
N ILE A 85 16.71 16.75 14.44
CA ILE A 85 17.94 15.97 14.26
C ILE A 85 19.15 16.68 14.89
N ASP A 86 19.31 17.98 14.65
CA ASP A 86 20.40 18.77 15.24
C ASP A 86 20.25 18.91 16.77
N THR A 87 19.03 19.09 17.27
CA THR A 87 18.73 19.15 18.71
C THR A 87 19.11 17.83 19.41
N LEU A 88 18.85 16.71 18.76
CA LEU A 88 19.21 15.37 19.25
C LEU A 88 20.70 15.04 19.04
N ARG A 89 21.46 15.92 18.38
CA ARG A 89 22.89 15.77 18.06
C ARG A 89 23.20 14.51 17.25
N ILE A 90 22.27 14.10 16.39
CA ILE A 90 22.46 12.96 15.49
C ILE A 90 23.47 13.36 14.41
N GLN A 91 24.46 12.50 14.16
CA GLN A 91 25.50 12.75 13.16
C GLN A 91 25.18 12.12 11.81
N THR A 92 24.45 11.01 11.81
CA THR A 92 24.10 10.29 10.58
C THR A 92 22.65 9.83 10.64
N VAL A 93 21.89 10.17 9.60
CA VAL A 93 20.52 9.71 9.41
C VAL A 93 20.45 8.83 8.19
N PHE A 94 19.94 7.62 8.36
CA PHE A 94 19.64 6.71 7.26
C PHE A 94 18.20 6.98 6.80
N VAL A 95 18.02 7.24 5.52
CA VAL A 95 16.74 7.63 4.93
C VAL A 95 16.19 6.54 4.01
N ASP A 96 14.88 6.37 4.03
CA ASP A 96 14.16 5.52 3.08
C ASP A 96 14.17 6.21 1.69
N ASP A 97 15.22 5.94 0.91
CA ASP A 97 15.56 6.65 -0.31
C ASP A 97 14.59 6.39 -1.48
N ASP A 98 13.77 5.35 -1.40
CA ASP A 98 12.71 5.09 -2.38
C ASP A 98 11.49 6.03 -2.23
N SER A 99 11.35 6.71 -1.09
CA SER A 99 10.14 7.46 -0.77
C SER A 99 10.36 8.96 -0.55
N ILE A 100 11.60 9.36 -0.26
CA ILE A 100 11.94 10.77 -0.09
C ILE A 100 12.23 11.41 -1.46
N SER A 101 11.50 12.45 -1.83
CA SER A 101 11.80 13.20 -3.06
C SER A 101 13.10 13.98 -2.94
N TYR A 102 13.71 14.32 -4.08
CA TYR A 102 14.91 15.17 -4.11
C TYR A 102 14.68 16.51 -3.41
N ALA A 103 13.50 17.12 -3.56
CA ALA A 103 13.14 18.36 -2.89
C ALA A 103 13.12 18.21 -1.37
N GLN A 104 12.48 17.16 -0.86
CA GLN A 104 12.44 16.84 0.57
C GLN A 104 13.82 16.57 1.15
N ALA A 105 14.63 15.77 0.46
CA ALA A 105 16.01 15.49 0.86
C ALA A 105 16.85 16.78 0.87
N SER A 106 16.71 17.63 -0.14
CA SER A 106 17.41 18.93 -0.22
C SER A 106 17.01 19.86 0.92
N THR A 107 15.70 19.95 1.23
CA THR A 107 15.20 20.74 2.38
C THR A 107 15.79 20.20 3.69
N LEU A 108 15.77 18.89 3.88
CA LEU A 108 16.34 18.26 5.06
C LEU A 108 17.85 18.57 5.20
N MET A 109 18.62 18.35 4.14
CA MET A 109 20.07 18.64 4.13
C MET A 109 20.41 20.11 4.40
N ALA A 110 19.56 21.04 3.94
CA ALA A 110 19.74 22.47 4.19
C ALA A 110 19.47 22.87 5.65
N ASN A 111 18.77 22.03 6.42
CA ASN A 111 18.31 22.32 7.79
C ASN A 111 18.91 21.40 8.88
N THR A 112 19.89 20.55 8.53
CA THR A 112 20.63 19.74 9.49
C THR A 112 22.11 19.66 9.13
N LYS A 113 22.93 19.42 10.15
CA LYS A 113 24.37 19.12 9.98
C LYS A 113 24.63 17.62 9.82
N ALA A 114 23.62 16.78 10.02
CA ALA A 114 23.74 15.33 9.90
C ALA A 114 23.99 14.90 8.43
N ILE A 115 24.74 13.82 8.28
CA ILE A 115 24.96 13.19 6.98
C ILE A 115 23.79 12.28 6.67
N LEU A 116 23.17 12.45 5.50
CA LEU A 116 22.14 11.54 5.02
C LEU A 116 22.78 10.37 4.26
N LYS A 117 22.31 9.15 4.56
CA LYS A 117 22.72 7.92 3.89
C LYS A 117 21.49 7.09 3.51
N PRO A 118 21.53 6.32 2.41
CA PRO A 118 20.42 5.41 2.09
C PRO A 118 20.25 4.35 3.19
N ALA A 119 19.00 4.10 3.58
CA ALA A 119 18.69 3.07 4.54
C ALA A 119 18.70 1.67 3.89
N PRO A 120 19.23 0.65 4.54
CA PRO A 120 19.00 -0.72 4.11
C PRO A 120 17.52 -1.09 4.29
N LYS A 121 17.01 -1.98 3.42
CA LYS A 121 15.60 -2.40 3.35
C LYS A 121 15.16 -3.27 4.55
N MET A 122 15.40 -2.78 5.76
CA MET A 122 15.12 -3.54 7.00
C MET A 122 13.63 -3.69 7.27
N ILE A 123 12.85 -2.65 7.02
CA ILE A 123 11.39 -2.69 7.27
C ILE A 123 10.72 -3.57 6.23
N GLU A 124 11.12 -3.50 4.98
CA GLU A 124 10.65 -4.37 3.90
C GLU A 124 10.96 -5.85 4.20
N GLN A 125 12.14 -6.15 4.73
CA GLN A 125 12.49 -7.49 5.20
C GLN A 125 11.58 -7.96 6.35
N MET A 126 11.29 -7.09 7.31
CA MET A 126 10.33 -7.41 8.37
C MET A 126 8.92 -7.63 7.83
N ARG A 127 8.46 -6.79 6.90
CA ARG A 127 7.13 -6.89 6.26
C ARG A 127 7.00 -8.10 5.34
N SER A 128 8.10 -8.64 4.80
CA SER A 128 8.05 -9.81 3.91
C SER A 128 7.56 -11.06 4.63
N ILE A 129 7.81 -11.18 5.94
CA ILE A 129 7.35 -12.29 6.78
C ILE A 129 6.20 -11.78 7.65
N LYS A 130 4.97 -12.21 7.33
CA LYS A 130 3.76 -11.75 8.00
C LYS A 130 3.57 -12.44 9.34
N THR A 131 3.06 -11.71 10.32
CA THR A 131 2.60 -12.28 11.58
C THR A 131 1.27 -13.03 11.39
N LYS A 132 0.83 -13.75 12.42
CA LYS A 132 -0.45 -14.45 12.38
C LYS A 132 -1.62 -13.48 12.19
N GLU A 133 -1.60 -12.36 12.89
CA GLU A 133 -2.61 -11.31 12.82
C GLU A 133 -2.64 -10.66 11.43
N GLU A 134 -1.48 -10.40 10.83
CA GLU A 134 -1.38 -9.89 9.47
C GLU A 134 -1.92 -10.90 8.44
N LEU A 135 -1.66 -12.19 8.62
CA LEU A 135 -2.21 -13.25 7.77
C LEU A 135 -3.74 -13.35 7.87
N GLU A 136 -4.31 -13.19 9.06
CA GLU A 136 -5.77 -13.18 9.26
C GLU A 136 -6.43 -12.00 8.51
N ILE A 137 -5.81 -10.82 8.52
CA ILE A 137 -6.28 -9.64 7.77
C ILE A 137 -6.20 -9.90 6.26
N ILE A 138 -5.07 -10.40 5.76
CA ILE A 138 -4.88 -10.72 4.33
C ILE A 138 -5.88 -11.80 3.90
N GLN A 139 -6.08 -12.84 4.70
CA GLN A 139 -7.08 -13.88 4.42
C GLN A 139 -8.49 -13.31 4.30
N LYS A 140 -8.85 -12.34 5.17
CA LYS A 140 -10.14 -11.67 5.08
C LYS A 140 -10.24 -10.81 3.82
N ALA A 141 -9.18 -10.11 3.42
CA ALA A 141 -9.14 -9.37 2.16
C ALA A 141 -9.34 -10.30 0.95
N CYS A 142 -8.70 -11.49 0.94
CA CYS A 142 -8.90 -12.50 -0.09
C CYS A 142 -10.36 -13.02 -0.11
N GLN A 143 -10.94 -13.32 1.04
CA GLN A 143 -12.33 -13.77 1.13
C GLN A 143 -13.33 -12.74 0.60
N ILE A 144 -13.09 -11.45 0.85
CA ILE A 144 -13.93 -10.36 0.32
C ILE A 144 -13.95 -10.40 -1.21
N VAL A 145 -12.79 -10.61 -1.83
CA VAL A 145 -12.65 -10.68 -3.29
C VAL A 145 -13.29 -11.93 -3.85
N ASP A 146 -13.07 -13.09 -3.24
CA ASP A 146 -13.67 -14.36 -3.68
C ASP A 146 -15.20 -14.26 -3.66
N ASP A 147 -15.78 -13.79 -2.55
CA ASP A 147 -17.23 -13.60 -2.42
C ASP A 147 -17.80 -12.56 -3.41
N ALA A 148 -17.05 -11.49 -3.69
CA ALA A 148 -17.46 -10.49 -4.68
C ALA A 148 -17.39 -11.05 -6.11
N PHE A 149 -16.38 -11.88 -6.40
CA PHE A 149 -16.24 -12.56 -7.67
C PHE A 149 -17.39 -13.55 -7.91
N GLU A 150 -17.80 -14.32 -6.91
CA GLU A 150 -18.95 -15.22 -7.02
C GLU A 150 -20.25 -14.47 -7.36
N GLU A 151 -20.46 -13.27 -6.81
CA GLU A 151 -21.63 -12.45 -7.12
C GLU A 151 -21.55 -11.87 -8.55
N ILE A 152 -20.36 -11.44 -9.00
CA ILE A 152 -20.24 -10.88 -10.33
C ILE A 152 -20.50 -11.93 -11.42
N LEU A 153 -20.20 -13.19 -11.18
CA LEU A 153 -20.54 -14.29 -12.10
C LEU A 153 -22.06 -14.43 -12.33
N LYS A 154 -22.88 -14.04 -11.35
CA LYS A 154 -24.35 -14.04 -11.44
C LYS A 154 -24.89 -12.77 -12.12
N TYR A 155 -24.10 -11.72 -12.15
CA TYR A 155 -24.49 -10.40 -12.65
C TYR A 155 -24.08 -10.15 -14.09
N ILE A 156 -22.86 -10.53 -14.48
CA ILE A 156 -22.27 -10.24 -15.80
C ILE A 156 -23.01 -10.96 -16.93
N ARG A 157 -23.30 -10.19 -18.01
CA ARG A 157 -23.95 -10.72 -19.21
C ARG A 157 -23.62 -9.89 -20.45
N PRO A 158 -23.82 -10.43 -21.67
CA PRO A 158 -23.69 -9.66 -22.89
C PRO A 158 -24.56 -8.39 -22.87
N GLY A 159 -24.05 -7.30 -23.44
CA GLY A 159 -24.72 -6.02 -23.49
C GLY A 159 -24.35 -5.05 -22.35
N MET A 160 -23.66 -5.51 -21.31
CA MET A 160 -23.12 -4.65 -20.28
C MET A 160 -21.78 -4.04 -20.71
N SER A 161 -21.47 -2.83 -20.26
CA SER A 161 -20.12 -2.30 -20.43
C SER A 161 -19.15 -2.86 -19.38
N GLU A 162 -17.85 -2.87 -19.68
CA GLU A 162 -16.81 -3.22 -18.72
C GLU A 162 -16.90 -2.34 -17.46
N ALA A 163 -17.19 -1.05 -17.64
CA ALA A 163 -17.37 -0.09 -16.53
C ALA A 163 -18.56 -0.45 -15.62
N GLN A 164 -19.67 -0.94 -16.17
CA GLN A 164 -20.81 -1.41 -15.37
C GLN A 164 -20.43 -2.62 -14.52
N VAL A 165 -19.68 -3.57 -15.09
CA VAL A 165 -19.21 -4.76 -14.38
C VAL A 165 -18.23 -4.37 -13.27
N ARG A 166 -17.29 -3.47 -13.54
CA ARG A 166 -16.38 -2.92 -12.54
C ARG A 166 -17.13 -2.29 -11.37
N ASN A 167 -18.09 -1.41 -11.68
CA ASN A 167 -18.83 -0.68 -10.63
C ASN A 167 -19.59 -1.64 -9.70
N GLU A 168 -20.21 -2.68 -10.26
CA GLU A 168 -20.88 -3.70 -9.46
C GLU A 168 -19.89 -4.49 -8.61
N LEU A 169 -18.76 -4.89 -9.18
CA LEU A 169 -17.72 -5.65 -8.48
C LEU A 169 -17.14 -4.87 -7.29
N GLU A 170 -16.82 -3.61 -7.50
CA GLU A 170 -16.33 -2.71 -6.44
C GLU A 170 -17.39 -2.47 -5.36
N PHE A 171 -18.67 -2.34 -5.74
CA PHE A 171 -19.78 -2.28 -4.81
C PHE A 171 -19.86 -3.55 -3.95
N GLN A 172 -19.73 -4.72 -4.56
CA GLN A 172 -19.77 -6.00 -3.85
C GLN A 172 -18.61 -6.16 -2.87
N MET A 173 -17.40 -5.70 -3.23
CA MET A 173 -16.25 -5.69 -2.31
C MET A 173 -16.49 -4.75 -1.12
N ARG A 174 -16.95 -3.52 -1.36
CA ARG A 174 -17.26 -2.54 -0.29
C ARG A 174 -18.38 -3.03 0.62
N LYS A 175 -19.43 -3.63 0.08
CA LYS A 175 -20.54 -4.24 0.83
C LYS A 175 -20.07 -5.32 1.81
N ARG A 176 -18.92 -5.97 1.51
CA ARG A 176 -18.31 -7.03 2.34
C ARG A 176 -17.23 -6.52 3.29
N GLY A 177 -17.02 -5.21 3.32
CA GLY A 177 -16.13 -4.55 4.27
C GLY A 177 -14.80 -4.09 3.71
N ALA A 178 -14.56 -4.15 2.38
CA ALA A 178 -13.40 -3.50 1.80
C ALA A 178 -13.44 -1.98 2.02
N GLU A 179 -12.34 -1.41 2.47
CA GLU A 179 -12.17 0.04 2.62
C GLU A 179 -12.07 0.70 1.23
N ASN A 180 -11.38 0.03 0.31
CA ASN A 180 -11.21 0.44 -1.07
C ASN A 180 -10.80 -0.76 -1.94
N CYS A 181 -10.61 -0.52 -3.24
CA CYS A 181 -9.83 -1.42 -4.09
C CYS A 181 -8.34 -1.28 -3.76
N SER A 182 -7.59 -2.36 -3.88
CA SER A 182 -6.13 -2.36 -3.68
C SER A 182 -5.37 -1.71 -4.84
N PHE A 183 -5.96 -1.72 -6.03
CA PHE A 183 -5.51 -1.06 -7.26
C PHE A 183 -6.71 -0.79 -8.16
N GLU A 184 -6.49 -0.14 -9.30
CA GLU A 184 -7.54 0.16 -10.27
C GLU A 184 -8.05 -1.13 -10.92
N THR A 185 -9.33 -1.45 -10.69
CA THR A 185 -9.94 -2.70 -11.13
C THR A 185 -9.94 -2.83 -12.66
N ILE A 186 -9.39 -3.92 -13.17
CA ILE A 186 -9.35 -4.24 -14.59
C ILE A 186 -10.53 -5.13 -14.94
N ILE A 187 -11.28 -4.73 -15.97
CA ILE A 187 -12.26 -5.55 -16.65
C ILE A 187 -11.97 -5.40 -18.15
N ALA A 188 -11.36 -6.40 -18.75
CA ALA A 188 -10.92 -6.34 -20.13
C ALA A 188 -11.55 -7.48 -20.94
N SER A 189 -12.44 -7.14 -21.88
CA SER A 189 -13.22 -8.10 -22.65
C SER A 189 -12.78 -8.19 -24.11
N GLY A 190 -12.86 -9.40 -24.69
CA GLY A 190 -12.48 -9.69 -26.08
C GLY A 190 -11.02 -9.30 -26.35
N ALA A 191 -10.76 -8.54 -27.42
CA ALA A 191 -9.41 -8.10 -27.79
C ALA A 191 -8.71 -7.26 -26.72
N ARG A 192 -9.45 -6.60 -25.84
CA ARG A 192 -8.86 -5.81 -24.74
C ARG A 192 -8.22 -6.68 -23.66
N GLY A 193 -8.58 -7.96 -23.56
CA GLY A 193 -7.91 -8.91 -22.66
C GLY A 193 -6.41 -9.12 -22.95
N ALA A 194 -5.92 -8.65 -24.10
CA ALA A 194 -4.50 -8.62 -24.42
C ALA A 194 -3.75 -7.43 -23.80
N LEU A 195 -4.45 -6.48 -23.17
CA LEU A 195 -3.85 -5.31 -22.53
C LEU A 195 -3.50 -5.64 -21.09
N PRO A 196 -2.21 -5.60 -20.67
CA PRO A 196 -1.80 -5.91 -19.29
C PRO A 196 -2.48 -4.99 -18.26
N HIS A 197 -2.74 -3.73 -18.62
CA HIS A 197 -3.44 -2.74 -17.79
C HIS A 197 -4.74 -2.28 -18.49
N GLY A 198 -5.57 -3.26 -18.86
CA GLY A 198 -6.85 -3.03 -19.54
C GLY A 198 -7.93 -2.52 -18.59
N VAL A 199 -7.74 -1.33 -18.00
CA VAL A 199 -8.73 -0.70 -17.12
C VAL A 199 -10.09 -0.69 -17.76
N ALA A 200 -11.14 -0.93 -16.96
CA ALA A 200 -12.51 -1.04 -17.42
C ALA A 200 -12.97 0.21 -18.21
N SER A 201 -13.54 -0.02 -19.38
CA SER A 201 -13.96 1.02 -20.33
C SER A 201 -15.46 0.93 -20.63
N GLU A 202 -15.93 1.80 -21.52
CA GLU A 202 -17.31 1.73 -22.03
C GLU A 202 -17.51 0.65 -23.13
N LYS A 203 -16.50 -0.18 -23.42
CA LYS A 203 -16.67 -1.31 -24.33
C LYS A 203 -17.77 -2.23 -23.86
N ILE A 204 -18.66 -2.56 -24.76
CA ILE A 204 -19.75 -3.51 -24.52
C ILE A 204 -19.21 -4.94 -24.61
N ILE A 205 -19.50 -5.73 -23.59
CA ILE A 205 -19.19 -7.15 -23.52
C ILE A 205 -20.12 -7.92 -24.46
N GLU A 206 -19.54 -8.73 -25.30
CA GLU A 206 -20.28 -9.48 -26.35
C GLU A 206 -20.33 -10.97 -26.00
N LYS A 207 -21.30 -11.66 -26.62
CA LYS A 207 -21.37 -13.12 -26.50
C LYS A 207 -20.18 -13.76 -27.25
N GLY A 208 -19.43 -14.60 -26.54
CA GLY A 208 -18.20 -15.22 -27.05
C GLY A 208 -16.92 -14.54 -26.55
N ASP A 209 -17.03 -13.35 -25.92
CA ASP A 209 -15.86 -12.71 -25.31
C ASP A 209 -15.29 -13.57 -24.18
N MET A 210 -13.96 -13.60 -24.10
CA MET A 210 -13.24 -13.86 -22.85
C MET A 210 -13.11 -12.54 -22.11
N VAL A 211 -13.39 -12.55 -20.81
CA VAL A 211 -13.29 -11.36 -19.95
C VAL A 211 -12.26 -11.63 -18.86
N THR A 212 -11.17 -10.88 -18.90
CA THR A 212 -10.17 -10.88 -17.84
C THR A 212 -10.57 -9.84 -16.79
N MET A 213 -10.68 -10.29 -15.56
CA MET A 213 -10.97 -9.48 -14.38
C MET A 213 -9.80 -9.55 -13.44
N ASP A 214 -9.18 -8.41 -13.15
CA ASP A 214 -8.09 -8.28 -12.20
C ASP A 214 -8.53 -7.30 -11.11
N LEU A 215 -8.58 -7.79 -9.88
CA LEU A 215 -9.27 -7.13 -8.78
C LEU A 215 -8.62 -7.43 -7.44
N GLY A 216 -8.73 -6.50 -6.51
CA GLY A 216 -8.22 -6.67 -5.17
C GLY A 216 -8.93 -5.76 -4.17
N ALA A 217 -9.05 -6.23 -2.94
CA ALA A 217 -9.64 -5.50 -1.82
C ALA A 217 -8.56 -4.96 -0.90
N LEU A 218 -8.72 -3.71 -0.49
CA LEU A 218 -8.01 -3.11 0.64
C LEU A 218 -8.84 -3.33 1.91
N TYR A 219 -8.29 -4.05 2.88
CA TYR A 219 -8.93 -4.34 4.16
C TYR A 219 -7.93 -4.18 5.30
N HIS A 220 -8.22 -3.31 6.28
CA HIS A 220 -7.30 -2.93 7.36
C HIS A 220 -5.89 -2.63 6.86
N HIS A 221 -5.82 -1.86 5.75
CA HIS A 221 -4.58 -1.43 5.07
C HIS A 221 -3.73 -2.56 4.47
N TYR A 222 -4.26 -3.79 4.38
CA TYR A 222 -3.67 -4.91 3.65
C TYR A 222 -4.44 -5.17 2.37
N CYS A 223 -3.72 -5.55 1.32
CA CYS A 223 -4.25 -5.77 -0.01
C CYS A 223 -4.38 -7.26 -0.32
N SER A 224 -5.46 -7.64 -0.98
CA SER A 224 -5.52 -8.86 -1.80
C SER A 224 -5.37 -8.51 -3.27
N ASP A 225 -5.08 -9.53 -4.08
CA ASP A 225 -4.85 -9.41 -5.50
C ASP A 225 -5.19 -10.75 -6.18
N ILE A 226 -6.05 -10.72 -7.20
CA ILE A 226 -6.48 -11.91 -7.92
C ILE A 226 -6.88 -11.58 -9.35
N THR A 227 -6.37 -12.34 -10.31
CA THR A 227 -6.83 -12.29 -11.70
C THR A 227 -7.64 -13.54 -12.06
N ARG A 228 -8.78 -13.36 -12.71
CA ARG A 228 -9.62 -14.43 -13.26
C ARG A 228 -10.07 -14.09 -14.66
N THR A 229 -10.09 -15.11 -15.54
CA THR A 229 -10.63 -14.99 -16.88
C THR A 229 -11.82 -15.92 -17.04
N ILE A 230 -12.95 -15.39 -17.52
CA ILE A 230 -14.19 -16.12 -17.76
C ILE A 230 -14.62 -15.98 -19.21
N ALA A 231 -15.48 -16.90 -19.66
CA ALA A 231 -16.11 -16.83 -20.97
C ALA A 231 -17.55 -16.34 -20.86
N ILE A 232 -17.98 -15.44 -21.75
CA ILE A 232 -19.36 -14.97 -21.83
C ILE A 232 -20.08 -15.77 -22.94
N GLY A 233 -20.72 -16.86 -22.53
CA GLY A 233 -21.28 -17.84 -23.45
C GLY A 233 -20.22 -18.77 -24.04
N GLN A 234 -20.28 -19.06 -25.36
CA GLN A 234 -19.35 -19.99 -26.01
C GLN A 234 -18.30 -19.20 -26.80
N PRO A 235 -17.04 -19.16 -26.33
CA PRO A 235 -15.94 -18.59 -27.12
C PRO A 235 -15.55 -19.47 -28.29
N ASN A 236 -14.83 -18.94 -29.27
CA ASN A 236 -14.30 -19.70 -30.38
C ASN A 236 -13.15 -20.65 -29.94
N GLU A 237 -12.80 -21.60 -30.82
CA GLU A 237 -11.77 -22.62 -30.52
C GLU A 237 -10.38 -22.01 -30.29
N GLU A 238 -10.06 -20.93 -30.99
CA GLU A 238 -8.79 -20.22 -30.83
C GLU A 238 -8.63 -19.67 -29.39
N LEU A 239 -9.66 -18.96 -28.89
CA LEU A 239 -9.67 -18.42 -27.50
C LEU A 239 -9.64 -19.54 -26.47
N ILE A 240 -10.34 -20.67 -26.72
CA ILE A 240 -10.29 -21.84 -25.83
C ILE A 240 -8.87 -22.41 -25.78
N ASN A 241 -8.19 -22.49 -26.93
CA ASN A 241 -6.82 -23.02 -27.01
C ASN A 241 -5.82 -22.07 -26.32
N ILE A 242 -5.92 -20.74 -26.55
CA ILE A 242 -5.10 -19.74 -25.84
C ILE A 242 -5.29 -19.88 -24.33
N TYR A 243 -6.52 -19.95 -23.84
CA TYR A 243 -6.81 -20.11 -22.42
C TYR A 243 -6.15 -21.38 -21.83
N LYS A 244 -6.17 -22.50 -22.56
CA LYS A 244 -5.52 -23.75 -22.12
C LYS A 244 -3.99 -23.66 -22.05
N ILE A 245 -3.37 -22.83 -22.89
CA ILE A 245 -1.91 -22.62 -22.90
C ILE A 245 -1.50 -21.76 -21.70
N VAL A 246 -2.32 -20.76 -21.35
CA VAL A 246 -2.01 -19.81 -20.27
C VAL A 246 -2.30 -20.39 -18.87
N LYS A 247 -3.31 -21.26 -18.76
CA LYS A 247 -3.72 -21.93 -17.51
C LYS A 247 -2.69 -22.99 -17.08
#